data_7909ff32703832c16ec4e7730edbd1cc
#
_entry.id   7909ff32703832c16ec4e7730edbd1cc
#
_cell.length_a   1.000
_cell.length_b   1.000
_cell.length_c   1.000
_cell.angle_alpha   90.00
_cell.angle_beta   90.00
_cell.angle_gamma   90.00
#
_symmetry.space_group_name_H-M   'P 1'
#
loop_
_entity.id
_entity.type
_entity.pdbx_description
1 polymer ?
#
loop_
_entity_poly.entity_id
_entity_poly.type
_entity_poly.pdbx_seq_one_letter_code
_entity_poly.pdbx_strand_id
1 'polypeptide(L)'
;NPNGVNFTRHIGTDGYVITITDTIENKSGHDTAFAPYARIIRENDMKSSSGISTGAIAYVNSDIEEEPWARLDKKSFAYSTTSGFTGFADQYWETIVSIDSPDQTIRVKKSGDKYSADTAAGAVTIANGETKSITTNIFAGPRDQDILNIAETKIAGIAETVDYGWFWF
;
A
#
# COMPACT_ATOMS: atom_id res chain seq x y z
N ASN A 1 -27.31 -11.78 3.69
CA ASN A 1 -26.35 -12.53 2.89
C ASN A 1 -26.64 -14.05 3.07
N PRO A 2 -26.87 -14.83 2.01
CA PRO A 2 -27.22 -16.24 2.10
C PRO A 2 -26.13 -17.10 2.78
N ASN A 3 -24.90 -16.60 2.86
CA ASN A 3 -23.77 -17.33 3.46
C ASN A 3 -23.52 -16.95 4.94
N GLY A 4 -24.35 -16.12 5.57
CA GLY A 4 -24.19 -15.71 6.95
C GLY A 4 -23.00 -14.81 7.26
N VAL A 5 -22.27 -14.33 6.24
CA VAL A 5 -21.18 -13.36 6.40
C VAL A 5 -21.62 -12.01 5.87
N ASN A 6 -21.61 -11.00 6.71
CA ASN A 6 -21.91 -9.62 6.35
C ASN A 6 -20.60 -8.83 6.17
N PHE A 7 -20.52 -8.13 5.06
CA PHE A 7 -19.37 -7.27 4.73
C PHE A 7 -19.85 -5.83 4.59
N THR A 8 -19.27 -4.94 5.37
CA THR A 8 -19.55 -3.51 5.33
C THR A 8 -18.26 -2.75 5.05
N ARG A 9 -18.25 -1.90 4.04
CA ARG A 9 -17.13 -1.02 3.71
C ARG A 9 -17.49 0.42 4.00
N HIS A 10 -16.66 1.07 4.79
CA HIS A 10 -16.68 2.50 5.03
C HIS A 10 -15.47 3.14 4.35
N ILE A 11 -15.70 4.24 3.62
CA ILE A 11 -14.64 4.99 2.93
C ILE A 11 -14.68 6.41 3.47
N GLY A 12 -13.55 6.87 4.00
CA GLY A 12 -13.32 8.23 4.46
C GLY A 12 -12.13 8.86 3.75
N THR A 13 -12.08 10.19 3.74
CA THR A 13 -10.96 10.95 3.20
C THR A 13 -10.49 11.99 4.21
N ASP A 14 -9.17 12.19 4.29
CA ASP A 14 -8.54 13.21 5.11
C ASP A 14 -7.32 13.73 4.33
N GLY A 15 -7.45 14.94 3.76
CA GLY A 15 -6.45 15.48 2.85
C GLY A 15 -6.23 14.55 1.65
N TYR A 16 -5.00 14.08 1.49
CA TYR A 16 -4.58 13.17 0.42
C TYR A 16 -4.67 11.68 0.81
N VAL A 17 -5.17 11.36 2.00
CA VAL A 17 -5.35 9.99 2.47
C VAL A 17 -6.79 9.54 2.32
N ILE A 18 -7.00 8.42 1.66
CA ILE A 18 -8.27 7.69 1.61
C ILE A 18 -8.15 6.50 2.56
N THR A 19 -9.01 6.44 3.56
CA THR A 19 -9.09 5.32 4.50
C THR A 19 -10.28 4.45 4.17
N ILE A 20 -10.04 3.17 3.95
CA ILE A 20 -11.06 2.16 3.69
C ILE A 20 -11.08 1.21 4.90
N THR A 21 -12.22 1.17 5.61
CA THR A 21 -12.42 0.24 6.72
C THR A 21 -13.45 -0.81 6.31
N ASP A 22 -12.99 -2.05 6.20
CA ASP A 22 -13.82 -3.21 5.92
C ASP A 22 -14.17 -3.91 7.23
N THR A 23 -15.45 -3.94 7.56
CA THR A 23 -15.98 -4.64 8.73
C THR A 23 -16.69 -5.92 8.29
N ILE A 24 -16.26 -7.04 8.84
CA ILE A 24 -16.73 -8.38 8.50
C ILE A 24 -17.36 -9.01 9.73
N GLU A 25 -18.65 -9.25 9.67
CA GLU A 25 -19.43 -9.93 10.71
C GLU A 25 -19.72 -11.36 10.25
N ASN A 26 -19.23 -12.35 11.01
CA ASN A 26 -19.43 -13.77 10.68
C ASN A 26 -20.57 -14.38 11.50
N LYS A 27 -21.69 -14.67 10.85
CA LYS A 27 -22.85 -15.39 11.39
C LYS A 27 -23.13 -16.68 10.58
N SER A 28 -22.11 -17.27 9.97
CA SER A 28 -22.26 -18.42 9.07
C SER A 28 -22.44 -19.76 9.76
N GLY A 29 -22.23 -19.81 11.08
CA GLY A 29 -22.25 -21.06 11.84
C GLY A 29 -20.89 -21.76 11.93
N HIS A 30 -19.85 -21.26 11.25
CA HIS A 30 -18.49 -21.81 11.24
C HIS A 30 -17.46 -20.67 11.12
N ASP A 31 -16.20 -20.96 11.43
CA ASP A 31 -15.11 -20.00 11.28
C ASP A 31 -14.84 -19.71 9.79
N THR A 32 -14.54 -18.44 9.49
CA THR A 32 -14.27 -18.00 8.13
C THR A 32 -12.95 -17.23 8.09
N ALA A 33 -12.15 -17.42 7.05
CA ALA A 33 -10.88 -16.73 6.88
C ALA A 33 -10.95 -15.70 5.73
N PHE A 34 -10.34 -14.53 5.94
CA PHE A 34 -10.18 -13.49 4.95
C PHE A 34 -8.70 -13.11 4.83
N ALA A 35 -8.23 -12.90 3.61
CA ALA A 35 -6.90 -12.38 3.33
C ALA A 35 -7.04 -10.98 2.69
N PRO A 36 -6.73 -9.89 3.42
CA PRO A 36 -6.74 -8.56 2.87
C PRO A 36 -5.72 -8.42 1.74
N TYR A 37 -6.11 -7.70 0.70
CA TYR A 37 -5.28 -7.47 -0.47
C TYR A 37 -5.55 -6.09 -1.07
N ALA A 38 -4.49 -5.37 -1.39
CA ALA A 38 -4.60 -4.09 -2.07
C ALA A 38 -3.53 -3.97 -3.17
N ARG A 39 -3.86 -3.25 -4.23
CA ARG A 39 -2.99 -3.09 -5.40
C ARG A 39 -3.13 -1.72 -6.02
N ILE A 40 -1.99 -1.14 -6.41
CA ILE A 40 -1.90 -0.02 -7.32
C ILE A 40 -1.38 -0.53 -8.66
N ILE A 41 -2.02 -0.12 -9.75
CA ILE A 41 -1.58 -0.42 -11.11
C ILE A 41 -1.25 0.90 -11.80
N ARG A 42 -0.10 0.92 -12.48
CA ARG A 42 0.33 2.03 -13.30
C ARG A 42 0.62 1.57 -14.72
N GLU A 43 0.12 2.31 -15.69
CA GLU A 43 0.44 2.09 -17.11
C GLU A 43 1.80 2.72 -17.46
N ASN A 44 2.52 2.10 -18.41
CA ASN A 44 3.90 2.46 -18.74
C ASN A 44 3.99 3.65 -19.72
N ASP A 45 3.29 4.75 -19.42
CA ASP A 45 3.28 5.93 -20.30
C ASP A 45 4.39 6.95 -20.02
N MET A 46 5.17 6.75 -18.96
CA MET A 46 6.07 7.78 -18.46
C MET A 46 7.53 7.34 -18.54
N LYS A 47 8.17 7.65 -19.65
CA LYS A 47 9.63 7.73 -19.65
C LYS A 47 10.02 8.97 -18.87
N SER A 48 10.31 8.82 -17.58
CA SER A 48 10.90 9.89 -16.79
C SER A 48 12.23 10.30 -17.43
N SER A 49 12.30 11.53 -17.90
CA SER A 49 13.49 12.11 -18.48
C SER A 49 14.42 12.78 -17.45
N SER A 50 14.08 12.73 -16.18
CA SER A 50 14.85 13.36 -15.10
C SER A 50 15.47 12.30 -14.19
N GLY A 51 16.75 12.45 -13.88
CA GLY A 51 17.53 11.53 -13.04
C GLY A 51 17.19 11.57 -11.55
N ILE A 52 15.95 11.90 -11.19
CA ILE A 52 15.43 11.85 -9.82
C ILE A 52 14.73 10.49 -9.64
N SER A 53 14.92 9.90 -8.49
CA SER A 53 14.40 8.59 -8.11
C SER A 53 12.90 8.48 -8.37
N THR A 54 12.56 7.75 -9.42
CA THR A 54 11.19 7.47 -9.81
C THR A 54 11.06 5.98 -10.08
N GLY A 55 10.01 5.38 -9.54
CA GLY A 55 9.82 3.94 -9.65
C GLY A 55 8.80 3.45 -8.65
N ALA A 56 8.93 2.20 -8.28
CA ALA A 56 8.19 1.67 -7.15
C ALA A 56 8.94 1.94 -5.86
N ILE A 57 8.19 2.15 -4.80
CA ILE A 57 8.67 2.28 -3.44
C ILE A 57 7.97 1.28 -2.54
N ALA A 58 8.69 0.82 -1.52
CA ALA A 58 8.14 -0.01 -0.46
C ALA A 58 8.79 0.37 0.87
N TYR A 59 8.01 0.39 1.94
CA TYR A 59 8.51 0.50 3.30
C TYR A 59 8.50 -0.89 3.92
N VAL A 60 9.68 -1.36 4.28
CA VAL A 60 9.90 -2.74 4.72
C VAL A 60 10.84 -2.76 5.91
N ASN A 61 10.35 -3.24 7.06
CA ASN A 61 11.17 -3.35 8.28
C ASN A 61 11.85 -2.02 8.69
N SER A 62 11.14 -0.91 8.56
CA SER A 62 11.60 0.45 8.87
C SER A 62 12.64 1.03 7.91
N ASP A 63 12.72 0.50 6.69
CA ASP A 63 13.58 1.01 5.62
C ASP A 63 12.78 1.27 4.34
N ILE A 64 13.16 2.29 3.58
CA ILE A 64 12.61 2.55 2.25
C ILE A 64 13.39 1.76 1.19
N GLU A 65 12.69 0.90 0.49
CA GLU A 65 13.19 0.18 -0.69
C GLU A 65 12.71 0.89 -1.96
N GLU A 66 13.66 1.35 -2.76
CA GLU A 66 13.37 2.01 -4.03
C GLU A 66 13.73 1.10 -5.21
N GLU A 67 12.77 0.90 -6.11
CA GLU A 67 12.92 0.07 -7.30
C GLU A 67 12.70 0.90 -8.56
N PRO A 68 13.78 1.45 -9.14
CA PRO A 68 13.69 2.25 -10.37
C PRO A 68 13.06 1.47 -11.52
N TRP A 69 12.37 2.16 -12.43
CA TRP A 69 11.70 1.55 -13.60
C TRP A 69 12.62 0.61 -14.39
N ALA A 70 13.88 0.99 -14.59
CA ALA A 70 14.86 0.17 -15.31
C ALA A 70 15.17 -1.18 -14.62
N ARG A 71 15.00 -1.27 -13.30
CA ARG A 71 15.11 -2.53 -12.55
C ARG A 71 13.84 -3.35 -12.66
N LEU A 72 12.68 -2.71 -12.57
CA LEU A 72 11.37 -3.36 -12.72
C LEU A 72 11.15 -3.95 -14.10
N ASP A 73 11.76 -3.36 -15.13
CA ASP A 73 11.75 -3.92 -16.49
C ASP A 73 12.44 -5.27 -16.59
N LYS A 74 13.32 -5.59 -15.67
CA LYS A 74 14.18 -6.78 -15.70
C LYS A 74 13.77 -7.85 -14.70
N LYS A 75 13.21 -7.46 -13.54
CA LYS A 75 12.84 -8.41 -12.48
C LYS A 75 11.73 -7.88 -11.59
N SER A 76 11.04 -8.80 -10.95
CA SER A 76 10.07 -8.53 -9.90
C SER A 76 10.72 -8.55 -8.53
N PHE A 77 10.14 -7.85 -7.57
CA PHE A 77 10.57 -7.79 -6.19
C PHE A 77 9.47 -8.26 -5.26
N ALA A 78 9.86 -8.93 -4.18
CA ALA A 78 8.94 -9.37 -3.13
C ALA A 78 9.61 -9.21 -1.78
N TYR A 79 8.88 -8.66 -0.82
CA TYR A 79 9.32 -8.40 0.54
C TYR A 79 8.31 -8.95 1.53
N SER A 80 8.79 -9.40 2.68
CA SER A 80 7.96 -9.77 3.82
C SER A 80 8.22 -8.79 4.95
N THR A 81 7.15 -8.26 5.54
CA THR A 81 7.23 -7.28 6.62
C THR A 81 6.07 -7.44 7.59
N THR A 82 6.25 -7.02 8.83
CA THR A 82 5.19 -6.99 9.84
C THR A 82 4.32 -5.74 9.73
N SER A 83 4.84 -4.68 9.13
CA SER A 83 4.10 -3.48 8.77
C SER A 83 4.80 -2.80 7.61
N GLY A 84 4.06 -2.19 6.70
CA GLY A 84 4.67 -1.50 5.59
C GLY A 84 3.66 -0.97 4.59
N PHE A 85 4.18 -0.39 3.55
CA PHE A 85 3.40 0.08 2.41
C PHE A 85 4.14 -0.18 1.11
N THR A 86 3.44 -0.03 0.00
CA THR A 86 4.05 -0.02 -1.32
C THR A 86 3.30 0.90 -2.27
N GLY A 87 3.96 1.31 -3.33
CA GLY A 87 3.36 2.17 -4.31
C GLY A 87 4.32 2.61 -5.40
N PHE A 88 4.02 3.74 -5.99
CA PHE A 88 4.83 4.36 -7.03
C PHE A 88 5.09 5.82 -6.70
N ALA A 89 6.34 6.23 -6.89
CA ALA A 89 6.77 7.61 -6.74
C ALA A 89 7.23 8.18 -8.08
N ASP A 90 6.77 9.38 -8.36
CA ASP A 90 7.31 10.28 -9.38
C ASP A 90 8.10 11.41 -8.70
N GLN A 91 8.65 12.32 -9.49
CA GLN A 91 9.42 13.44 -8.97
C GLN A 91 8.67 14.26 -7.91
N TYR A 92 7.35 14.49 -8.12
CA TYR A 92 6.54 15.41 -7.29
C TYR A 92 5.32 14.75 -6.67
N TRP A 93 4.97 13.53 -7.08
CA TRP A 93 3.78 12.82 -6.67
C TRP A 93 4.06 11.38 -6.33
N GLU A 94 3.31 10.87 -5.39
CA GLU A 94 3.32 9.44 -5.10
C GLU A 94 1.92 8.90 -4.82
N THR A 95 1.78 7.62 -5.08
CA THR A 95 0.58 6.86 -4.73
C THR A 95 1.01 5.62 -3.97
N ILE A 96 0.55 5.52 -2.75
CA ILE A 96 0.96 4.50 -1.78
C ILE A 96 -0.27 3.79 -1.25
N VAL A 97 -0.15 2.50 -0.97
CA VAL A 97 -1.15 1.70 -0.27
C VAL A 97 -0.53 0.93 0.88
N SER A 98 -1.18 0.96 2.04
CA SER A 98 -0.87 0.14 3.21
C SER A 98 -2.11 -0.60 3.72
N ILE A 99 -1.90 -1.76 4.33
CA ILE A 99 -2.94 -2.50 5.05
C ILE A 99 -2.51 -2.57 6.51
N ASP A 100 -3.42 -2.22 7.42
CA ASP A 100 -3.17 -2.36 8.86
C ASP A 100 -3.34 -3.83 9.26
N SER A 101 -2.28 -4.60 9.08
CA SER A 101 -2.24 -6.01 9.43
C SER A 101 -0.79 -6.46 9.65
N PRO A 102 -0.51 -7.30 10.63
CA PRO A 102 0.78 -7.98 10.71
C PRO A 102 0.92 -9.00 9.56
N ASP A 103 2.15 -9.44 9.28
CA ASP A 103 2.48 -10.44 8.27
C ASP A 103 2.03 -10.05 6.86
N GLN A 104 2.66 -9.02 6.31
CA GLN A 104 2.42 -8.55 4.95
C GLN A 104 3.44 -9.11 3.98
N THR A 105 2.99 -9.39 2.77
CA THR A 105 3.85 -9.63 1.61
C THR A 105 3.61 -8.51 0.61
N ILE A 106 4.66 -7.74 0.35
CA ILE A 106 4.69 -6.69 -0.66
C ILE A 106 5.29 -7.26 -1.95
N ARG A 107 4.68 -6.97 -3.09
CA ARG A 107 5.19 -7.37 -4.40
C ARG A 107 5.16 -6.21 -5.36
N VAL A 108 6.24 -6.06 -6.11
CA VAL A 108 6.33 -5.08 -7.19
C VAL A 108 6.79 -5.79 -8.45
N LYS A 109 6.05 -5.61 -9.54
CA LYS A 109 6.35 -6.29 -10.80
C LYS A 109 5.85 -5.52 -12.01
N LYS A 110 6.45 -5.82 -13.17
CA LYS A 110 5.92 -5.47 -14.49
C LYS A 110 5.22 -6.67 -15.11
N SER A 111 4.11 -6.44 -15.78
CA SER A 111 3.39 -7.45 -16.57
C SER A 111 2.84 -6.78 -17.83
N GLY A 112 3.40 -7.10 -18.98
CA GLY A 112 3.10 -6.38 -20.23
C GLY A 112 3.47 -4.90 -20.09
N ASP A 113 2.52 -4.03 -20.39
CA ASP A 113 2.69 -2.57 -20.33
C ASP A 113 2.30 -1.97 -18.97
N LYS A 114 2.09 -2.80 -17.95
CA LYS A 114 1.64 -2.34 -16.63
C LYS A 114 2.63 -2.73 -15.54
N TYR A 115 2.83 -1.80 -14.61
CA TYR A 115 3.48 -2.06 -13.34
C TYR A 115 2.43 -2.25 -12.26
N SER A 116 2.65 -3.16 -11.34
CA SER A 116 1.81 -3.32 -10.15
C SER A 116 2.65 -3.29 -8.89
N ALA A 117 2.14 -2.58 -7.89
CA ALA A 117 2.61 -2.60 -6.51
C ALA A 117 1.47 -3.13 -5.65
N ASP A 118 1.64 -4.29 -5.05
CA ASP A 118 0.61 -4.97 -4.29
C ASP A 118 1.10 -5.35 -2.88
N THR A 119 0.20 -5.24 -1.92
CA THR A 119 0.37 -5.77 -0.58
C THR A 119 -0.75 -6.75 -0.27
N ALA A 120 -0.38 -7.88 0.29
CA ALA A 120 -1.29 -8.91 0.77
C ALA A 120 -0.97 -9.19 2.23
N ALA A 121 -1.97 -9.13 3.07
CA ALA A 121 -1.83 -9.49 4.48
C ALA A 121 -2.08 -10.99 4.70
N GLY A 122 -1.60 -11.51 5.82
CA GLY A 122 -1.92 -12.86 6.27
C GLY A 122 -3.41 -13.07 6.43
N ALA A 123 -3.85 -14.31 6.32
CA ALA A 123 -5.26 -14.64 6.52
C ALA A 123 -5.69 -14.39 7.97
N VAL A 124 -6.78 -13.63 8.14
CA VAL A 124 -7.41 -13.36 9.42
C VAL A 124 -8.60 -14.28 9.60
N THR A 125 -8.59 -15.13 10.61
CA THR A 125 -9.73 -15.96 10.98
C THR A 125 -10.73 -15.15 11.79
N ILE A 126 -12.00 -15.24 11.42
CA ILE A 126 -13.13 -14.62 12.10
C ILE A 126 -14.02 -15.75 12.59
N ALA A 127 -14.07 -15.97 13.89
CA ALA A 127 -14.87 -17.03 14.48
C ALA A 127 -16.37 -16.76 14.26
N ASN A 128 -17.17 -17.84 14.32
CA ASN A 128 -18.62 -17.66 14.24
C ASN A 128 -19.13 -16.78 15.38
N GLY A 129 -19.90 -15.75 15.05
CA GLY A 129 -20.40 -14.72 15.95
C GLY A 129 -19.44 -13.53 16.17
N GLU A 130 -18.22 -13.57 15.63
CA GLU A 130 -17.22 -12.51 15.74
C GLU A 130 -17.39 -11.45 14.65
N THR A 131 -16.95 -10.24 14.97
CA THR A 131 -16.81 -9.13 14.02
C THR A 131 -15.39 -8.61 14.05
N LYS A 132 -14.76 -8.44 12.89
CA LYS A 132 -13.43 -7.83 12.74
C LYS A 132 -13.45 -6.71 11.71
N SER A 133 -12.59 -5.72 11.94
CA SER A 133 -12.35 -4.64 10.99
C SER A 133 -10.92 -4.67 10.51
N ILE A 134 -10.74 -4.35 9.23
CA ILE A 134 -9.45 -4.26 8.55
C ILE A 134 -9.39 -2.89 7.88
N THR A 135 -8.29 -2.17 8.09
CA THR A 135 -8.09 -0.84 7.54
C THR A 135 -7.06 -0.89 6.41
N THR A 136 -7.40 -0.28 5.29
CA THR A 136 -6.49 -0.01 4.17
C THR A 136 -6.40 1.49 4.00
N ASN A 137 -5.20 2.05 3.98
CA ASN A 137 -4.96 3.45 3.70
C ASN A 137 -4.32 3.60 2.33
N ILE A 138 -4.79 4.59 1.57
CA ILE A 138 -4.23 4.97 0.28
C ILE A 138 -3.86 6.44 0.36
N PHE A 139 -2.61 6.75 0.12
CA PHE A 139 -2.15 8.11 -0.12
C PHE A 139 -2.04 8.34 -1.63
N ALA A 140 -2.56 9.46 -2.12
CA ALA A 140 -2.37 9.91 -3.49
C ALA A 140 -2.18 11.43 -3.47
N GLY A 141 -0.93 11.87 -3.48
CA GLY A 141 -0.62 13.28 -3.25
C GLY A 141 0.80 13.69 -3.61
N PRO A 142 1.12 14.97 -3.38
CA PRO A 142 2.45 15.50 -3.63
C PRO A 142 3.46 14.96 -2.61
N ARG A 143 4.70 14.81 -3.05
CA ARG A 143 5.86 14.50 -2.20
C ARG A 143 6.34 15.77 -1.51
N ASP A 144 5.51 16.28 -0.62
CA ASP A 144 5.76 17.47 0.19
C ASP A 144 5.86 17.05 1.66
N GLN A 145 6.92 17.52 2.35
CA GLN A 145 7.21 17.08 3.72
C GLN A 145 6.08 17.36 4.70
N ASP A 146 5.45 18.52 4.60
CA ASP A 146 4.38 18.89 5.53
C ASP A 146 3.14 18.02 5.31
N ILE A 147 2.83 17.72 4.05
CA ILE A 147 1.72 16.84 3.67
C ILE A 147 2.00 15.40 4.11
N LEU A 148 3.22 14.91 3.90
CA LEU A 148 3.60 13.55 4.28
C LEU A 148 3.67 13.39 5.80
N ASN A 149 4.11 14.40 6.54
CA ASN A 149 4.06 14.40 8.02
C ASN A 149 2.61 14.28 8.55
N ILE A 150 1.64 14.85 7.87
CA ILE A 150 0.22 14.66 8.21
C ILE A 150 -0.22 13.23 7.90
N ALA A 151 0.16 12.70 6.73
CA ALA A 151 -0.18 11.34 6.32
C ALA A 151 0.48 10.26 7.19
N GLU A 152 1.63 10.57 7.83
CA GLU A 152 2.36 9.69 8.76
C GLU A 152 1.47 9.17 9.89
N THR A 153 0.47 9.94 10.32
CA THR A 153 -0.49 9.54 11.36
C THR A 153 -1.34 8.32 10.96
N LYS A 154 -1.40 8.01 9.67
CA LYS A 154 -2.20 6.91 9.10
C LYS A 154 -1.35 5.88 8.35
N ILE A 155 -0.20 6.28 7.82
CA ILE A 155 0.71 5.42 7.05
C ILE A 155 2.12 5.62 7.60
N ALA A 156 2.52 4.79 8.53
CA ALA A 156 3.83 4.89 9.18
C ALA A 156 4.97 4.74 8.17
N GLY A 157 5.97 5.62 8.26
CA GLY A 157 7.14 5.66 7.40
C GLY A 157 6.93 6.43 6.09
N ILE A 158 5.73 6.96 5.80
CA ILE A 158 5.49 7.69 4.55
C ILE A 158 6.28 9.00 4.48
N ALA A 159 6.56 9.64 5.61
CA ALA A 159 7.36 10.86 5.65
C ALA A 159 8.83 10.64 5.25
N GLU A 160 9.29 9.39 5.26
CA GLU A 160 10.65 9.01 4.85
C GLU A 160 10.78 8.89 3.32
N THR A 161 9.68 8.93 2.57
CA THR A 161 9.69 8.83 1.10
C THR A 161 10.19 10.10 0.42
N VAL A 162 10.32 11.21 1.14
CA VAL A 162 10.89 12.46 0.57
C VAL A 162 12.39 12.27 0.34
N ASP A 163 12.76 12.22 -0.93
CA ASP A 163 14.17 12.31 -1.32
C ASP A 163 14.55 13.80 -1.48
N TYR A 164 15.34 14.32 -0.54
CA TYR A 164 15.88 15.68 -0.62
C TYR A 164 16.97 15.84 -1.69
N GLY A 165 17.31 14.74 -2.40
CA GLY A 165 18.32 14.74 -3.45
C GLY A 165 19.71 15.10 -2.93
N TRP A 166 20.62 15.37 -3.87
CA TRP A 166 22.03 15.74 -3.63
C TRP A 166 22.23 17.08 -2.88
N PHE A 167 21.20 17.87 -2.64
CA PHE A 167 21.29 19.25 -2.12
C PHE A 167 21.17 19.37 -0.58
N TRP A 168 21.37 18.33 0.17
CA TRP A 168 21.49 18.40 1.62
C TRP A 168 22.92 18.82 2.02
N PHE A 169 23.18 20.13 2.03
CA PHE A 169 24.36 20.71 2.67
C PHE A 169 23.93 21.85 3.58
#